data_4598cb61a7d0a972df305e2c9d3fbbb5
#
_entry.id   4598cb61a7d0a972df305e2c9d3fbbb5
#
_cell.length_a   1.000
_cell.length_b   1.000
_cell.length_c   1.000
_cell.angle_alpha   90.00
_cell.angle_beta   90.00
_cell.angle_gamma   90.00
#
_symmetry.space_group_name_H-M   'P 1'
#
loop_
_entity.id
_entity.type
_entity.pdbx_description
1 polymer ?
#
loop_
_entity_poly.entity_id
_entity_poly.type
_entity_poly.pdbx_seq_one_letter_code
_entity_poly.pdbx_strand_id
1 'polypeptide(L)'
;MSHPQTRLIAVSGQKPEDVAILSTGELVTGLDDGRVVAIAPETGQIRTLVNTGGRPLGLEVTADDQIIICDTELGLLKFEPKQQKLIVLAERFAGEPLRLCNNCTVARDGTIYFSQSSRRYGLKDWKRDLVDGIGTGRLFRRAPSGELTLLADQLLFTNGVTLTADESSLIYAQSGAMNLTRLWLKGDKAGQHEPFIAALEGFPDNLCTDHKGLIWVALPSAKDRRFNLIQRLPARTRRMIGWLQQV
;
A
#
# COMPACT_ATOMS: atom_id res chain seq x y z
N MET A 1 -2.04 17.69 29.01
CA MET A 1 -1.73 17.72 27.56
C MET A 1 -3.05 17.94 26.83
N SER A 2 -3.18 19.04 26.07
CA SER A 2 -4.38 19.27 25.26
C SER A 2 -4.43 18.22 24.15
N HIS A 3 -5.54 17.53 24.00
CA HIS A 3 -5.75 16.66 22.84
C HIS A 3 -5.67 17.51 21.56
N PRO A 4 -4.96 17.06 20.51
CA PRO A 4 -4.96 17.77 19.25
C PRO A 4 -6.41 17.92 18.75
N GLN A 5 -6.76 19.11 18.28
CA GLN A 5 -8.08 19.34 17.70
C GLN A 5 -8.20 18.51 16.42
N THR A 6 -9.17 17.61 16.38
CA THR A 6 -9.48 16.81 15.20
C THR A 6 -10.49 17.56 14.33
N ARG A 7 -10.20 17.72 13.05
CA ARG A 7 -11.10 18.25 12.05
C ARG A 7 -11.47 17.15 11.06
N LEU A 8 -12.76 16.99 10.80
CA LEU A 8 -13.27 16.07 9.78
C LEU A 8 -13.59 16.86 8.51
N ILE A 9 -13.09 16.38 7.37
CA ILE A 9 -13.39 16.90 6.04
C ILE A 9 -14.15 15.83 5.29
N ALA A 10 -15.43 16.10 4.96
CA ALA A 10 -16.23 15.16 4.18
C ALA A 10 -15.76 15.18 2.71
N VAL A 11 -15.44 14.02 2.17
CA VAL A 11 -15.12 13.84 0.75
C VAL A 11 -16.36 13.43 -0.04
N SER A 12 -16.46 13.89 -1.30
CA SER A 12 -17.57 13.57 -2.21
C SER A 12 -17.43 12.18 -2.84
N GLY A 13 -17.21 11.15 -2.03
CA GLY A 13 -17.01 9.75 -2.42
C GLY A 13 -16.86 8.88 -1.20
N GLN A 14 -16.59 7.60 -1.42
CA GLN A 14 -16.48 6.64 -0.33
C GLN A 14 -15.07 6.03 -0.26
N LYS A 15 -14.74 5.51 0.90
CA LYS A 15 -13.55 4.71 1.17
C LYS A 15 -12.25 5.41 0.74
N PRO A 16 -11.96 6.65 1.18
CA PRO A 16 -10.60 7.16 1.07
C PRO A 16 -9.68 6.18 1.78
N GLU A 17 -8.55 5.84 1.18
CA GLU A 17 -7.73 4.75 1.70
C GLU A 17 -6.36 5.27 2.16
N ASP A 18 -5.64 5.96 1.30
CA ASP A 18 -4.36 6.57 1.60
C ASP A 18 -4.42 8.09 1.48
N VAL A 19 -3.46 8.79 2.08
CA VAL A 19 -3.35 10.24 2.01
C VAL A 19 -1.90 10.64 1.75
N ALA A 20 -1.67 11.32 0.63
CA ALA A 20 -0.41 11.98 0.31
C ALA A 20 -0.57 13.51 0.33
N ILE A 21 0.53 14.26 0.30
CA ILE A 21 0.52 15.73 0.41
C ILE A 21 1.26 16.31 -0.79
N LEU A 22 0.60 17.21 -1.53
CA LEU A 22 1.24 17.99 -2.61
C LEU A 22 2.14 19.09 -2.03
N SER A 23 3.08 19.60 -2.83
CA SER A 23 3.94 20.75 -2.46
C SER A 23 3.12 21.99 -2.08
N THR A 24 1.87 22.10 -2.56
CA THR A 24 0.93 23.17 -2.22
C THR A 24 0.32 23.02 -0.82
N GLY A 25 0.52 21.89 -0.13
CA GLY A 25 -0.13 21.54 1.13
C GLY A 25 -1.52 20.91 0.96
N GLU A 26 -2.02 20.75 -0.27
CA GLU A 26 -3.27 20.01 -0.52
C GLU A 26 -3.08 18.52 -0.21
N LEU A 27 -4.10 17.91 0.41
CA LEU A 27 -4.14 16.47 0.64
C LEU A 27 -4.67 15.75 -0.59
N VAL A 28 -4.08 14.62 -0.93
CA VAL A 28 -4.50 13.78 -2.07
C VAL A 28 -4.96 12.44 -1.55
N THR A 29 -6.11 11.96 -2.03
CA THR A 29 -6.61 10.61 -1.69
C THR A 29 -7.33 9.96 -2.86
N GLY A 30 -7.30 8.61 -2.89
CA GLY A 30 -8.04 7.79 -3.84
C GLY A 30 -9.41 7.40 -3.30
N LEU A 31 -10.43 7.35 -4.16
CA LEU A 31 -11.81 6.97 -3.82
C LEU A 31 -12.22 5.67 -4.50
N ASP A 32 -13.30 5.05 -4.02
CA ASP A 32 -13.76 3.75 -4.53
C ASP A 32 -14.40 3.81 -5.92
N ASP A 33 -14.69 4.99 -6.43
CA ASP A 33 -15.21 5.22 -7.79
C ASP A 33 -14.11 5.51 -8.83
N GLY A 34 -12.84 5.32 -8.46
CA GLY A 34 -11.67 5.51 -9.32
C GLY A 34 -11.11 6.91 -9.32
N ARG A 35 -11.77 7.88 -8.69
CA ARG A 35 -11.25 9.25 -8.60
C ARG A 35 -10.07 9.34 -7.63
N VAL A 36 -9.08 10.13 -8.04
CA VAL A 36 -8.06 10.71 -7.15
C VAL A 36 -8.41 12.19 -7.00
N VAL A 37 -8.57 12.64 -5.77
CA VAL A 37 -9.00 14.00 -5.44
C VAL A 37 -7.95 14.74 -4.65
N ALA A 38 -7.84 16.06 -4.86
CA ALA A 38 -7.09 16.96 -4.01
C ALA A 38 -8.06 17.75 -3.11
N ILE A 39 -7.66 17.96 -1.86
CA ILE A 39 -8.44 18.57 -0.81
C ILE A 39 -7.62 19.72 -0.22
N ALA A 40 -8.12 20.95 -0.28
CA ALA A 40 -7.54 22.09 0.44
C ALA A 40 -7.86 21.96 1.93
N PRO A 41 -6.90 21.69 2.82
CA PRO A 41 -7.20 21.37 4.22
C PRO A 41 -7.88 22.53 4.96
N GLU A 42 -7.53 23.79 4.62
CA GLU A 42 -8.06 24.98 5.31
C GLU A 42 -9.54 25.22 4.99
N THR A 43 -9.92 25.07 3.73
CA THR A 43 -11.29 25.39 3.25
C THR A 43 -12.19 24.16 3.17
N GLY A 44 -11.61 22.96 3.04
CA GLY A 44 -12.33 21.72 2.72
C GLY A 44 -12.74 21.64 1.24
N GLN A 45 -12.26 22.55 0.38
CA GLN A 45 -12.54 22.50 -1.04
C GLN A 45 -11.92 21.27 -1.69
N ILE A 46 -12.70 20.58 -2.52
CA ILE A 46 -12.28 19.33 -3.17
C ILE A 46 -12.33 19.53 -4.68
N ARG A 47 -11.28 19.04 -5.36
CA ARG A 47 -11.23 18.95 -6.83
C ARG A 47 -10.77 17.57 -7.26
N THR A 48 -11.36 17.03 -8.30
CA THR A 48 -10.88 15.80 -8.93
C THR A 48 -9.62 16.11 -9.74
N LEU A 49 -8.57 15.33 -9.51
CA LEU A 49 -7.33 15.38 -10.26
C LEU A 49 -7.41 14.51 -11.50
N VAL A 50 -7.82 13.25 -11.31
CA VAL A 50 -7.93 12.23 -12.36
C VAL A 50 -8.93 11.16 -11.91
N ASN A 51 -9.48 10.43 -12.88
CA ASN A 51 -10.16 9.17 -12.64
C ASN A 51 -9.35 8.06 -13.31
N THR A 52 -8.91 7.06 -12.52
CA THR A 52 -8.13 5.93 -13.03
C THR A 52 -8.98 4.96 -13.84
N GLY A 53 -10.28 4.91 -13.57
CA GLY A 53 -11.18 3.89 -14.09
C GLY A 53 -11.12 2.57 -13.32
N GLY A 54 -10.26 2.47 -12.31
CA GLY A 54 -10.10 1.31 -11.43
C GLY A 54 -10.44 1.64 -9.97
N ARG A 55 -9.57 1.22 -9.05
CA ARG A 55 -9.68 1.53 -7.62
C ARG A 55 -8.30 1.91 -7.07
N PRO A 56 -7.96 3.20 -6.99
CA PRO A 56 -6.72 3.67 -6.36
C PRO A 56 -6.74 3.39 -4.85
N LEU A 57 -5.66 2.80 -4.34
CA LEU A 57 -5.37 2.60 -2.93
C LEU A 57 -4.21 3.50 -2.52
N GLY A 58 -2.99 2.96 -2.41
CA GLY A 58 -1.82 3.70 -1.98
C GLY A 58 -1.37 4.78 -2.97
N LEU A 59 -0.94 5.89 -2.44
CA LEU A 59 -0.52 7.07 -3.19
C LEU A 59 0.82 7.58 -2.67
N GLU A 60 1.70 7.98 -3.57
CA GLU A 60 2.94 8.69 -3.24
C GLU A 60 3.08 9.92 -4.14
N VAL A 61 3.41 11.06 -3.54
CA VAL A 61 3.66 12.31 -4.25
C VAL A 61 5.16 12.53 -4.39
N THR A 62 5.64 12.66 -5.62
CA THR A 62 7.05 12.94 -5.88
C THR A 62 7.39 14.41 -5.64
N ALA A 63 8.70 14.74 -5.58
CA ALA A 63 9.17 16.11 -5.35
C ALA A 63 8.71 17.13 -6.41
N ASP A 64 8.34 16.68 -7.59
CA ASP A 64 7.80 17.49 -8.69
C ASP A 64 6.27 17.39 -8.85
N ASP A 65 5.59 16.95 -7.79
CA ASP A 65 4.13 16.79 -7.69
C ASP A 65 3.53 15.79 -8.68
N GLN A 66 4.29 14.83 -9.18
CA GLN A 66 3.70 13.69 -9.85
C GLN A 66 3.10 12.74 -8.79
N ILE A 67 2.03 12.06 -9.14
CA ILE A 67 1.35 11.16 -8.20
C ILE A 67 1.53 9.73 -8.71
N ILE A 68 2.23 8.91 -7.92
CA ILE A 68 2.31 7.48 -8.14
C ILE A 68 1.08 6.86 -7.46
N ILE A 69 0.41 5.95 -8.16
CA ILE A 69 -0.86 5.39 -7.74
C ILE A 69 -0.78 3.87 -7.81
N CYS A 70 -1.03 3.19 -6.71
CA CYS A 70 -1.29 1.76 -6.69
C CYS A 70 -2.78 1.54 -6.92
N ASP A 71 -3.13 0.94 -8.05
CA ASP A 71 -4.52 0.66 -8.40
C ASP A 71 -4.79 -0.85 -8.37
N THR A 72 -5.91 -1.26 -7.75
CA THR A 72 -6.20 -2.69 -7.55
C THR A 72 -6.51 -3.44 -8.84
N GLU A 73 -6.95 -2.73 -9.88
CA GLU A 73 -7.36 -3.32 -11.16
C GLU A 73 -6.32 -3.08 -12.26
N LEU A 74 -5.65 -1.92 -12.22
CA LEU A 74 -4.79 -1.44 -13.30
C LEU A 74 -3.29 -1.56 -12.98
N GLY A 75 -2.92 -1.88 -11.71
CA GLY A 75 -1.55 -2.03 -11.28
C GLY A 75 -0.91 -0.71 -10.85
N LEU A 76 0.33 -0.44 -11.25
CA LEU A 76 1.07 0.76 -10.88
C LEU A 76 0.89 1.84 -11.96
N LEU A 77 0.40 3.01 -11.55
CA LEU A 77 0.13 4.15 -12.43
C LEU A 77 0.93 5.37 -11.99
N LYS A 78 1.05 6.34 -12.87
CA LYS A 78 1.56 7.68 -12.60
C LYS A 78 0.61 8.72 -13.20
N PHE A 79 0.21 9.69 -12.41
CA PHE A 79 -0.50 10.88 -12.89
C PHE A 79 0.44 12.08 -12.90
N GLU A 80 0.49 12.79 -14.01
CA GLU A 80 1.24 14.01 -14.23
C GLU A 80 0.28 15.22 -14.24
N PRO A 81 0.11 15.95 -13.12
CA PRO A 81 -0.91 16.99 -13.02
C PRO A 81 -0.77 18.13 -14.04
N LYS A 82 0.47 18.53 -14.35
CA LYS A 82 0.76 19.61 -15.33
C LYS A 82 0.31 19.27 -16.74
N GLN A 83 0.44 18.00 -17.14
CA GLN A 83 0.06 17.49 -18.45
C GLN A 83 -1.35 16.89 -18.48
N GLN A 84 -2.00 16.78 -17.32
CA GLN A 84 -3.28 16.05 -17.15
C GLN A 84 -3.21 14.64 -17.75
N LYS A 85 -2.08 13.96 -17.55
CA LYS A 85 -1.79 12.67 -18.18
C LYS A 85 -1.70 11.55 -17.15
N LEU A 86 -2.48 10.50 -17.36
CA LEU A 86 -2.38 9.24 -16.63
C LEU A 86 -1.56 8.24 -17.46
N ILE A 87 -0.56 7.62 -16.84
CA ILE A 87 0.39 6.70 -17.47
C ILE A 87 0.38 5.39 -16.70
N VAL A 88 0.25 4.27 -17.41
CA VAL A 88 0.45 2.94 -16.83
C VAL A 88 1.95 2.66 -16.75
N LEU A 89 2.48 2.50 -15.54
CA LEU A 89 3.89 2.19 -15.30
C LEU A 89 4.16 0.68 -15.30
N ALA A 90 3.24 -0.11 -14.74
CA ALA A 90 3.29 -1.57 -14.75
C ALA A 90 1.89 -2.15 -14.48
N GLU A 91 1.39 -2.95 -15.42
CA GLU A 91 0.10 -3.66 -15.30
C GLU A 91 0.25 -5.17 -15.10
N ARG A 92 1.43 -5.71 -15.46
CA ARG A 92 1.71 -7.15 -15.42
C ARG A 92 3.17 -7.41 -14.99
N PHE A 93 3.36 -8.57 -14.36
CA PHE A 93 4.69 -9.13 -14.09
C PHE A 93 4.71 -10.61 -14.47
N ALA A 94 5.71 -11.01 -15.27
CA ALA A 94 5.84 -12.39 -15.77
C ALA A 94 4.55 -12.96 -16.38
N GLY A 95 3.79 -12.12 -17.11
CA GLY A 95 2.52 -12.49 -17.74
C GLY A 95 1.28 -12.44 -16.83
N GLU A 96 1.44 -12.34 -15.51
CA GLU A 96 0.34 -12.22 -14.54
C GLU A 96 -0.04 -10.75 -14.31
N PRO A 97 -1.33 -10.40 -14.17
CA PRO A 97 -1.75 -9.05 -13.86
C PRO A 97 -1.34 -8.66 -12.43
N LEU A 98 -0.94 -7.40 -12.24
CA LEU A 98 -0.63 -6.80 -10.94
C LEU A 98 -1.91 -6.33 -10.22
N ARG A 99 -2.87 -7.25 -10.04
CA ARG A 99 -4.09 -6.98 -9.28
C ARG A 99 -3.77 -6.77 -7.80
N LEU A 100 -4.62 -5.99 -7.13
CA LEU A 100 -4.45 -5.64 -5.72
C LEU A 100 -3.06 -5.03 -5.45
N CYS A 101 -2.58 -4.19 -6.40
CA CYS A 101 -1.47 -3.27 -6.15
C CYS A 101 -1.92 -2.35 -5.01
N ASN A 102 -1.13 -2.27 -3.92
CA ASN A 102 -1.66 -1.73 -2.68
C ASN A 102 -0.99 -0.42 -2.26
N ASN A 103 0.29 -0.40 -2.00
CA ASN A 103 0.99 0.78 -1.50
C ASN A 103 2.37 0.93 -2.17
N CYS A 104 2.91 2.15 -2.20
CA CYS A 104 4.21 2.42 -2.82
C CYS A 104 4.99 3.50 -2.09
N THR A 105 6.29 3.56 -2.38
CA THR A 105 7.19 4.65 -1.99
C THR A 105 8.19 4.90 -3.10
N VAL A 106 8.68 6.15 -3.22
CA VAL A 106 9.60 6.58 -4.27
C VAL A 106 10.92 7.01 -3.67
N ALA A 107 12.02 6.41 -4.12
CA ALA A 107 13.37 6.80 -3.75
C ALA A 107 13.79 8.09 -4.47
N ARG A 108 14.82 8.77 -3.93
CA ARG A 108 15.36 10.02 -4.52
C ARG A 108 15.87 9.87 -5.94
N ASP A 109 16.29 8.67 -6.34
CA ASP A 109 16.73 8.35 -7.70
C ASP A 109 15.58 8.06 -8.67
N GLY A 110 14.32 8.13 -8.20
CA GLY A 110 13.12 7.83 -8.97
C GLY A 110 12.76 6.33 -9.02
N THR A 111 13.47 5.48 -8.31
CA THR A 111 13.09 4.07 -8.15
C THR A 111 11.80 3.99 -7.32
N ILE A 112 10.84 3.20 -7.80
CA ILE A 112 9.56 2.97 -7.12
C ILE A 112 9.59 1.57 -6.50
N TYR A 113 9.28 1.49 -5.21
CA TYR A 113 9.01 0.24 -4.52
C TYR A 113 7.51 0.15 -4.25
N PHE A 114 6.91 -1.00 -4.51
CA PHE A 114 5.47 -1.16 -4.32
C PHE A 114 5.09 -2.60 -3.96
N SER A 115 3.95 -2.73 -3.31
CA SER A 115 3.38 -3.99 -2.87
C SER A 115 2.22 -4.44 -3.75
N GLN A 116 2.06 -5.75 -3.86
CA GLN A 116 0.87 -6.44 -4.32
C GLN A 116 0.38 -7.31 -3.16
N SER A 117 -0.78 -7.01 -2.59
CA SER A 117 -1.24 -7.73 -1.39
C SER A 117 -1.55 -9.19 -1.68
N SER A 118 -2.14 -9.47 -2.83
CA SER A 118 -2.46 -10.82 -3.28
C SER A 118 -2.41 -10.93 -4.79
N ARG A 119 -1.76 -11.97 -5.32
CA ARG A 119 -1.87 -12.34 -6.74
C ARG A 119 -3.09 -13.23 -7.01
N ARG A 120 -3.71 -13.77 -5.96
CA ARG A 120 -4.80 -14.74 -6.06
C ARG A 120 -6.16 -14.09 -5.94
N TYR A 121 -6.32 -13.15 -5.03
CA TYR A 121 -7.58 -12.51 -4.73
C TYR A 121 -7.58 -11.05 -5.16
N GLY A 122 -8.72 -10.58 -5.69
CA GLY A 122 -8.95 -9.16 -5.90
C GLY A 122 -9.50 -8.48 -4.64
N LEU A 123 -9.75 -7.17 -4.72
CA LEU A 123 -10.19 -6.38 -3.57
C LEU A 123 -11.51 -6.88 -2.95
N LYS A 124 -12.43 -7.44 -3.72
CA LYS A 124 -13.70 -7.97 -3.20
C LYS A 124 -13.49 -9.15 -2.25
N ASP A 125 -12.43 -9.91 -2.44
CA ASP A 125 -12.14 -11.14 -1.72
C ASP A 125 -10.90 -11.03 -0.80
N TRP A 126 -10.42 -9.83 -0.50
CA TRP A 126 -9.18 -9.62 0.26
C TRP A 126 -9.17 -10.30 1.63
N LYS A 127 -10.33 -10.38 2.31
CA LYS A 127 -10.45 -11.09 3.60
C LYS A 127 -10.15 -12.58 3.48
N ARG A 128 -10.44 -13.17 2.33
CA ARG A 128 -10.14 -14.59 2.07
C ARG A 128 -8.65 -14.85 2.01
N ASP A 129 -7.85 -13.93 1.43
CA ASP A 129 -6.39 -14.05 1.43
C ASP A 129 -5.85 -14.12 2.86
N LEU A 130 -6.32 -13.22 3.75
CA LEU A 130 -5.95 -13.22 5.15
C LEU A 130 -6.35 -14.51 5.86
N VAL A 131 -7.55 -15.01 5.63
CA VAL A 131 -8.06 -16.26 6.25
C VAL A 131 -7.29 -17.47 5.71
N ASP A 132 -7.07 -17.55 4.41
CA ASP A 132 -6.30 -18.63 3.78
C ASP A 132 -4.86 -18.68 4.30
N GLY A 133 -4.23 -17.52 4.48
CA GLY A 133 -2.90 -17.39 5.06
C GLY A 133 -1.83 -18.23 4.34
N ILE A 134 -1.87 -18.25 2.99
CA ILE A 134 -0.97 -19.08 2.17
C ILE A 134 0.19 -18.29 1.55
N GLY A 135 0.26 -16.99 1.81
CA GLY A 135 1.29 -16.11 1.27
C GLY A 135 1.22 -15.99 -0.26
N THR A 136 0.47 -15.02 -0.74
CA THR A 136 0.37 -14.71 -2.18
C THR A 136 0.77 -13.27 -2.49
N GLY A 137 1.17 -12.53 -1.46
CA GLY A 137 1.67 -11.16 -1.57
C GLY A 137 3.06 -11.11 -2.16
N ARG A 138 3.38 -9.99 -2.81
CA ARG A 138 4.64 -9.72 -3.48
C ARG A 138 5.13 -8.31 -3.20
N LEU A 139 6.45 -8.13 -3.27
CA LEU A 139 7.12 -6.83 -3.19
C LEU A 139 7.94 -6.61 -4.44
N PHE A 140 7.84 -5.43 -5.03
CA PHE A 140 8.47 -5.09 -6.30
C PHE A 140 9.34 -3.84 -6.21
N ARG A 141 10.33 -3.78 -7.11
CA ARG A 141 11.11 -2.60 -7.46
C ARG A 141 10.89 -2.29 -8.93
N ARG A 142 10.59 -1.03 -9.25
CA ARG A 142 10.58 -0.51 -10.61
C ARG A 142 11.66 0.54 -10.74
N ALA A 143 12.68 0.27 -11.55
CA ALA A 143 13.74 1.22 -11.84
C ALA A 143 13.22 2.40 -12.69
N PRO A 144 13.90 3.57 -12.70
CA PRO A 144 13.57 4.68 -13.60
C PRO A 144 13.55 4.28 -15.07
N SER A 145 14.37 3.31 -15.47
CA SER A 145 14.39 2.72 -16.83
C SER A 145 13.10 2.01 -17.22
N GLY A 146 12.23 1.68 -16.24
CA GLY A 146 11.03 0.88 -16.43
C GLY A 146 11.20 -0.60 -16.09
N GLU A 147 12.42 -1.06 -15.81
CA GLU A 147 12.68 -2.44 -15.42
C GLU A 147 11.95 -2.79 -14.11
N LEU A 148 11.22 -3.90 -14.14
CA LEU A 148 10.46 -4.40 -12.99
C LEU A 148 11.12 -5.65 -12.42
N THR A 149 11.44 -5.61 -11.13
CA THR A 149 12.12 -6.69 -10.40
C THR A 149 11.26 -7.14 -9.22
N LEU A 150 11.10 -8.45 -9.04
CA LEU A 150 10.48 -9.04 -7.86
C LEU A 150 11.52 -9.10 -6.73
N LEU A 151 11.23 -8.45 -5.61
CA LEU A 151 12.11 -8.41 -4.43
C LEU A 151 11.77 -9.49 -3.41
N ALA A 152 10.48 -9.79 -3.25
CA ALA A 152 10.00 -10.86 -2.38
C ALA A 152 8.68 -11.43 -2.89
N ASP A 153 8.46 -12.72 -2.65
CA ASP A 153 7.24 -13.46 -2.98
C ASP A 153 6.77 -14.22 -1.74
N GLN A 154 5.59 -14.81 -1.84
CA GLN A 154 4.98 -15.63 -0.79
C GLN A 154 4.75 -14.86 0.54
N LEU A 155 4.52 -13.55 0.45
CA LEU A 155 4.25 -12.70 1.60
C LEU A 155 2.79 -12.81 2.04
N LEU A 156 2.55 -12.67 3.35
CA LEU A 156 1.21 -12.78 3.94
C LEU A 156 0.47 -11.45 3.89
N PHE A 157 -0.19 -11.16 2.77
CA PHE A 157 -0.91 -9.93 2.50
C PHE A 157 -0.04 -8.69 2.68
N THR A 158 0.89 -8.49 1.73
CA THR A 158 1.79 -7.33 1.73
C THR A 158 0.98 -6.05 1.58
N ASN A 159 1.22 -5.08 2.47
CA ASN A 159 0.48 -3.84 2.51
C ASN A 159 1.45 -2.64 2.40
N GLY A 160 1.46 -1.73 3.35
CA GLY A 160 2.30 -0.54 3.34
C GLY A 160 3.77 -0.82 3.09
N VAL A 161 4.41 0.06 2.33
CA VAL A 161 5.86 0.06 2.10
C VAL A 161 6.41 1.47 2.28
N THR A 162 7.59 1.59 2.89
CA THR A 162 8.28 2.89 3.02
C THR A 162 9.79 2.71 3.09
N LEU A 163 10.53 3.73 2.68
CA LEU A 163 11.99 3.76 2.79
C LEU A 163 12.42 4.32 4.16
N THR A 164 13.56 3.86 4.66
CA THR A 164 14.25 4.57 5.75
C THR A 164 14.78 5.91 5.27
N ALA A 165 14.99 6.87 6.18
CA ALA A 165 15.39 8.23 5.83
C ALA A 165 16.69 8.32 5.01
N ASP A 166 17.61 7.37 5.20
CA ASP A 166 18.87 7.22 4.45
C ASP A 166 18.74 6.35 3.21
N GLU A 167 17.54 5.80 2.94
CA GLU A 167 17.24 4.85 1.87
C GLU A 167 18.18 3.63 1.86
N SER A 168 18.69 3.25 3.03
CA SER A 168 19.47 2.02 3.17
C SER A 168 18.59 0.77 3.22
N SER A 169 17.32 0.94 3.58
CA SER A 169 16.38 -0.16 3.77
C SER A 169 14.97 0.22 3.33
N LEU A 170 14.23 -0.79 2.93
CA LEU A 170 12.79 -0.76 2.72
C LEU A 170 12.11 -1.46 3.90
N ILE A 171 11.10 -0.83 4.49
CA ILE A 171 10.23 -1.44 5.51
C ILE A 171 8.90 -1.75 4.84
N TYR A 172 8.41 -2.95 5.01
CA TYR A 172 7.12 -3.34 4.47
C TYR A 172 6.28 -4.12 5.48
N ALA A 173 4.98 -3.92 5.39
CA ALA A 173 3.98 -4.56 6.23
C ALA A 173 3.52 -5.89 5.64
N GLN A 174 3.34 -6.89 6.49
CA GLN A 174 2.59 -8.10 6.20
C GLN A 174 1.37 -8.15 7.13
N SER A 175 0.21 -7.71 6.64
CA SER A 175 -1.01 -7.65 7.46
C SER A 175 -1.40 -9.03 8.00
N GLY A 176 -1.29 -10.07 7.18
CA GLY A 176 -1.63 -11.44 7.58
C GLY A 176 -0.69 -12.03 8.63
N ALA A 177 0.54 -11.53 8.73
CA ALA A 177 1.52 -11.93 9.75
C ALA A 177 1.54 -10.96 10.95
N MET A 178 0.86 -9.82 10.86
CA MET A 178 0.87 -8.75 11.87
C MET A 178 2.29 -8.31 12.25
N ASN A 179 3.14 -8.15 11.25
CA ASN A 179 4.54 -7.76 11.44
C ASN A 179 5.00 -6.72 10.41
N LEU A 180 6.16 -6.11 10.69
CA LEU A 180 6.92 -5.33 9.73
C LEU A 180 8.25 -6.04 9.47
N THR A 181 8.65 -6.09 8.22
CA THR A 181 9.92 -6.68 7.77
C THR A 181 10.79 -5.59 7.14
N ARG A 182 12.08 -5.65 7.39
CA ARG A 182 13.10 -4.84 6.72
C ARG A 182 13.71 -5.63 5.58
N LEU A 183 13.84 -5.00 4.44
CA LEU A 183 14.71 -5.44 3.34
C LEU A 183 15.86 -4.43 3.21
N TRP A 184 17.08 -4.91 3.38
CA TRP A 184 18.26 -4.09 3.16
C TRP A 184 18.49 -3.85 1.67
N LEU A 185 18.64 -2.60 1.28
CA LEU A 185 18.87 -2.18 -0.11
C LEU A 185 20.34 -1.90 -0.40
N LYS A 186 21.13 -1.58 0.64
CA LYS A 186 22.54 -1.13 0.53
C LYS A 186 23.41 -1.83 1.59
N GLY A 187 24.73 -1.78 1.36
CA GLY A 187 25.74 -2.33 2.28
C GLY A 187 25.85 -3.85 2.24
N ASP A 188 26.57 -4.42 3.21
CA ASP A 188 26.90 -5.85 3.27
C ASP A 188 25.66 -6.76 3.43
N LYS A 189 24.56 -6.20 3.89
CA LYS A 189 23.28 -6.91 4.06
C LYS A 189 22.35 -6.77 2.86
N ALA A 190 22.75 -6.10 1.79
CA ALA A 190 21.87 -5.85 0.64
C ALA A 190 21.19 -7.15 0.16
N GLY A 191 19.87 -7.11 -0.03
CA GLY A 191 19.03 -8.26 -0.38
C GLY A 191 18.58 -9.14 0.80
N GLN A 192 19.08 -8.89 2.02
CA GLN A 192 18.65 -9.65 3.20
C GLN A 192 17.37 -9.11 3.79
N HIS A 193 16.50 -10.03 4.25
CA HIS A 193 15.29 -9.71 4.98
C HIS A 193 15.46 -10.02 6.46
N GLU A 194 15.01 -9.12 7.33
CA GLU A 194 15.01 -9.34 8.77
C GLU A 194 13.75 -8.75 9.42
N PRO A 195 13.28 -9.29 10.56
CA PRO A 195 12.18 -8.68 11.29
C PRO A 195 12.53 -7.26 11.71
N PHE A 196 11.65 -6.28 11.40
CA PHE A 196 11.74 -4.91 11.91
C PHE A 196 10.89 -4.76 13.17
N ILE A 197 9.64 -5.23 13.13
CA ILE A 197 8.77 -5.44 14.30
C ILE A 197 8.15 -6.82 14.14
N ALA A 198 8.51 -7.74 15.04
CA ALA A 198 8.13 -9.15 14.91
C ALA A 198 6.65 -9.42 15.18
N ALA A 199 6.00 -8.60 16.02
CA ALA A 199 4.59 -8.74 16.34
C ALA A 199 3.97 -7.37 16.66
N LEU A 200 2.85 -7.09 16.02
CA LEU A 200 2.01 -5.92 16.28
C LEU A 200 0.69 -6.35 16.95
N GLU A 201 0.08 -5.45 17.69
CA GLU A 201 -1.23 -5.69 18.35
C GLU A 201 -2.43 -5.43 17.41
N GLY A 202 -2.18 -5.33 16.11
CA GLY A 202 -3.18 -5.12 15.06
C GLY A 202 -2.65 -5.48 13.69
N PHE A 203 -3.51 -5.38 12.71
CA PHE A 203 -3.17 -5.63 11.31
C PHE A 203 -2.49 -4.37 10.74
N PRO A 204 -1.19 -4.40 10.42
CA PRO A 204 -0.54 -3.24 9.79
C PRO A 204 -1.08 -3.04 8.38
N ASP A 205 -1.38 -1.80 8.08
CA ASP A 205 -1.87 -1.30 6.80
C ASP A 205 -0.83 -0.39 6.17
N ASN A 206 -1.17 0.80 5.70
CA ASN A 206 -0.25 1.74 5.09
C ASN A 206 0.88 2.16 6.01
N LEU A 207 2.04 2.43 5.42
CA LEU A 207 3.23 2.97 6.07
C LEU A 207 3.62 4.29 5.43
N CYS A 208 4.09 5.23 6.23
CA CYS A 208 4.77 6.41 5.71
C CYS A 208 5.94 6.82 6.62
N THR A 209 6.85 7.62 6.07
CA THR A 209 8.00 8.16 6.80
C THR A 209 7.95 9.69 6.84
N ASP A 210 8.47 10.27 7.93
CA ASP A 210 8.70 11.72 8.02
C ASP A 210 10.05 12.14 7.40
N HIS A 211 10.80 11.20 6.81
CA HIS A 211 12.16 11.37 6.28
C HIS A 211 13.20 11.84 7.32
N LYS A 212 12.86 11.83 8.63
CA LYS A 212 13.72 12.19 9.75
C LYS A 212 13.98 11.02 10.69
N GLY A 213 13.44 9.84 10.38
CA GLY A 213 13.67 8.60 11.14
C GLY A 213 12.43 8.01 11.79
N LEU A 214 11.28 8.71 11.77
CA LEU A 214 10.02 8.14 12.23
C LEU A 214 9.31 7.45 11.07
N ILE A 215 8.77 6.28 11.37
CA ILE A 215 7.89 5.52 10.48
C ILE A 215 6.53 5.41 11.15
N TRP A 216 5.49 5.87 10.47
CA TRP A 216 4.12 5.76 10.90
C TRP A 216 3.50 4.49 10.34
N VAL A 217 2.70 3.82 11.16
CA VAL A 217 2.04 2.56 10.81
C VAL A 217 0.56 2.71 11.12
N ALA A 218 -0.28 2.56 10.11
CA ALA A 218 -1.72 2.48 10.32
C ALA A 218 -2.09 1.08 10.85
N LEU A 219 -2.90 1.02 11.91
CA LEU A 219 -3.45 -0.20 12.48
C LEU A 219 -4.98 -0.10 12.53
N PRO A 220 -5.69 -0.28 11.39
CA PRO A 220 -7.14 -0.07 11.31
C PRO A 220 -7.95 -1.07 12.13
N SER A 221 -7.39 -2.22 12.44
CA SER A 221 -8.04 -3.26 13.24
C SER A 221 -7.09 -3.84 14.27
N ALA A 222 -7.57 -3.97 15.49
CA ALA A 222 -6.84 -4.65 16.54
C ALA A 222 -6.75 -6.16 16.27
N LYS A 223 -5.81 -6.80 16.95
CA LYS A 223 -5.63 -8.25 16.92
C LYS A 223 -6.91 -8.98 17.34
N ASP A 224 -7.45 -9.82 16.47
CA ASP A 224 -8.67 -10.59 16.72
C ASP A 224 -8.32 -12.01 17.21
N ARG A 225 -8.85 -12.39 18.38
CA ARG A 225 -8.66 -13.74 18.94
C ARG A 225 -9.22 -14.82 18.01
N ARG A 226 -10.34 -14.55 17.32
CA ARG A 226 -10.97 -15.50 16.38
C ARG A 226 -10.08 -15.72 15.17
N PHE A 227 -9.49 -14.64 14.61
CA PHE A 227 -8.53 -14.71 13.52
C PHE A 227 -7.34 -15.60 13.91
N ASN A 228 -6.76 -15.37 15.10
CA ASN A 228 -5.63 -16.17 15.59
C ASN A 228 -5.99 -17.65 15.75
N LEU A 229 -7.21 -17.96 16.18
CA LEU A 229 -7.68 -19.33 16.28
C LEU A 229 -7.82 -19.98 14.90
N ILE A 230 -8.38 -19.26 13.92
CA ILE A 230 -8.52 -19.72 12.54
C ILE A 230 -7.13 -19.98 11.93
N GLN A 231 -6.14 -19.12 12.16
CA GLN A 231 -4.78 -19.29 11.63
C GLN A 231 -4.06 -20.56 12.17
N ARG A 232 -4.49 -21.11 13.30
CA ARG A 232 -3.96 -22.38 13.84
C ARG A 232 -4.55 -23.61 13.16
N LEU A 233 -5.62 -23.46 12.40
CA LEU A 233 -6.25 -24.56 11.68
C LEU A 233 -5.46 -24.96 10.43
N PRO A 234 -5.57 -26.24 9.99
CA PRO A 234 -4.97 -26.66 8.70
C PRO A 234 -5.45 -25.80 7.53
N ALA A 235 -4.59 -25.57 6.56
CA ALA A 235 -4.87 -24.71 5.41
C ALA A 235 -6.17 -25.10 4.66
N ARG A 236 -6.47 -26.39 4.53
CA ARG A 236 -7.73 -26.86 3.92
C ARG A 236 -8.97 -26.37 4.68
N THR A 237 -8.94 -26.41 6.00
CA THR A 237 -10.05 -25.95 6.87
C THR A 237 -10.20 -24.44 6.77
N ARG A 238 -9.07 -23.68 6.78
CA ARG A 238 -9.10 -22.23 6.61
C ARG A 238 -9.75 -21.82 5.29
N ARG A 239 -9.40 -22.48 4.17
CA ARG A 239 -10.02 -22.24 2.86
C ARG A 239 -11.53 -22.45 2.88
N MET A 240 -12.00 -23.50 3.54
CA MET A 240 -13.44 -23.77 3.69
C MET A 240 -14.14 -22.66 4.47
N ILE A 241 -13.54 -22.17 5.56
CA ILE A 241 -14.07 -21.05 6.35
C ILE A 241 -14.10 -19.76 5.50
N GLY A 242 -13.02 -19.44 4.79
CA GLY A 242 -12.95 -18.27 3.90
C GLY A 242 -14.01 -18.30 2.80
N TRP A 243 -14.40 -19.48 2.34
CA TRP A 243 -15.48 -19.63 1.34
C TRP A 243 -16.87 -19.40 1.93
N LEU A 244 -17.12 -19.84 3.17
CA LEU A 244 -18.41 -19.67 3.86
C LEU A 244 -18.69 -18.22 4.31
N GLN A 245 -17.69 -17.37 4.41
CA GLN A 245 -17.86 -15.95 4.79
C GLN A 245 -18.37 -15.05 3.63
N GLN A 246 -18.68 -15.62 2.46
CA GLN A 246 -19.28 -14.91 1.31
C GLN A 246 -20.82 -14.96 1.30
N VAL A 247 -21.48 -15.51 2.31
CA VAL A 247 -22.94 -15.56 2.45
C VAL A 247 -23.43 -14.47 3.40
#